data_f396b078448d8f878232884c3a01faec
#
_entry.id   f396b078448d8f878232884c3a01faec
#
_cell.length_a   1.000
_cell.length_b   1.000
_cell.length_c   1.000
_cell.angle_alpha   90.00
_cell.angle_beta   90.00
_cell.angle_gamma   90.00
#
_symmetry.space_group_name_H-M   'P 1'
#
loop_
_entity.id
_entity.type
_entity.pdbx_description
1 polymer ?
#
loop_
_entity_poly.entity_id
_entity_poly.type
_entity_poly.pdbx_seq_one_letter_code
_entity_poly.pdbx_strand_id
1 'polypeptide(L)'
;MTSPVIFHCDPETVELRQTVRLHDLDGCLTIARRADGRRPRFVWRGPAANPVFSLENCRESVIEHIDVVCETPCTAVFLIRRTKSGKGIIPSTLHQFRDVRIFGNGRARRGYDYSSAIDENNEHGRWDSCSVYGCTDAAWAFSGQQSKEHVLTQCRAESVHAAVTAGSSFTWISGTAAVCQIGIVLSSVGDPVVIEGVGFEACRRLLVTSGPTTASQPVTLIGVRYEADQLHEDGDCILLRHAGPLTVTGCRFGGGKQRIPRVALLGAGPQVAMISGNTFGAFGAHRVCPVRAQNHTTANVTWGNNAYQRDAHDPQNVESRLTWADKSYT
;
A
#
# COMPACT_ATOMS: atom_id res chain seq x y z
N MET A 1 1.48 -0.26 -35.97
CA MET A 1 1.94 0.59 -34.86
C MET A 1 1.14 1.87 -34.92
N THR A 2 0.27 2.09 -33.93
CA THR A 2 -0.47 3.35 -33.81
C THR A 2 0.49 4.41 -33.27
N SER A 3 0.48 5.61 -33.84
CA SER A 3 1.29 6.72 -33.33
C SER A 3 0.83 7.08 -31.91
N PRO A 4 1.75 7.40 -30.99
CA PRO A 4 1.38 7.80 -29.63
C PRO A 4 0.46 9.03 -29.68
N VAL A 5 -0.63 8.98 -28.95
CA VAL A 5 -1.52 10.13 -28.76
C VAL A 5 -1.00 10.90 -27.55
N ILE A 6 -0.58 12.15 -27.77
CA ILE A 6 -0.06 13.00 -26.71
C ILE A 6 -1.08 14.13 -26.46
N PHE A 7 -1.62 14.19 -25.25
CA PHE A 7 -2.43 15.31 -24.81
C PHE A 7 -1.56 16.32 -24.06
N HIS A 8 -1.35 17.48 -24.64
CA HIS A 8 -0.77 18.62 -23.95
C HIS A 8 -1.88 19.48 -23.36
N CYS A 9 -1.85 19.69 -22.06
CA CYS A 9 -2.79 20.59 -21.39
C CYS A 9 -2.23 22.01 -21.40
N ASP A 10 -2.75 22.88 -22.25
CA ASP A 10 -2.35 24.29 -22.29
C ASP A 10 -2.91 25.13 -21.11
N PRO A 11 -4.16 24.98 -20.67
CA PRO A 11 -4.64 25.74 -19.53
C PRO A 11 -3.98 25.26 -18.22
N GLU A 12 -3.64 26.22 -17.35
CA GLU A 12 -3.08 25.92 -16.02
C GLU A 12 -4.04 25.11 -15.15
N THR A 13 -5.34 25.38 -15.30
CA THR A 13 -6.41 24.69 -14.60
C THR A 13 -7.50 24.24 -15.57
N VAL A 14 -7.84 22.97 -15.48
CA VAL A 14 -8.91 22.33 -16.26
C VAL A 14 -9.99 21.86 -15.31
N GLU A 15 -11.19 22.43 -15.44
CA GLU A 15 -12.36 21.96 -14.70
C GLU A 15 -12.96 20.73 -15.39
N LEU A 16 -13.14 19.66 -14.63
CA LEU A 16 -13.75 18.41 -15.11
C LEU A 16 -15.13 18.23 -14.45
N ARG A 17 -16.17 18.22 -15.25
CA ARG A 17 -17.56 17.96 -14.81
C ARG A 17 -18.07 16.57 -15.22
N GLN A 18 -17.30 15.88 -16.03
CA GLN A 18 -17.60 14.52 -16.49
C GLN A 18 -16.32 13.69 -16.46
N THR A 19 -16.46 12.37 -16.32
CA THR A 19 -15.35 11.44 -16.40
C THR A 19 -14.61 11.56 -17.74
N VAL A 20 -13.33 11.73 -17.68
CA VAL A 20 -12.45 11.58 -18.86
C VAL A 20 -12.31 10.08 -19.12
N ARG A 21 -12.91 9.59 -20.18
CA ARG A 21 -12.90 8.17 -20.53
C ARG A 21 -11.92 7.89 -21.66
N LEU A 22 -11.03 6.96 -21.39
CA LEU A 22 -10.08 6.39 -22.32
C LEU A 22 -10.40 4.91 -22.42
N HIS A 23 -10.69 4.43 -23.61
CA HIS A 23 -11.08 3.03 -23.78
C HIS A 23 -10.53 2.42 -25.07
N ASP A 24 -10.23 1.12 -24.99
CA ASP A 24 -9.78 0.29 -26.11
C ASP A 24 -8.54 0.89 -26.83
N LEU A 25 -7.60 1.44 -26.06
CA LEU A 25 -6.35 2.03 -26.59
C LEU A 25 -5.21 1.04 -26.49
N ASP A 26 -4.68 0.62 -27.66
CA ASP A 26 -3.48 -0.19 -27.77
C ASP A 26 -2.29 0.67 -28.22
N GLY A 27 -1.42 1.00 -27.28
CA GLY A 27 -0.28 1.85 -27.51
C GLY A 27 -0.24 3.07 -26.61
N CYS A 28 0.87 3.77 -26.65
CA CYS A 28 1.19 4.85 -25.70
C CYS A 28 0.20 6.02 -25.80
N LEU A 29 -0.61 6.18 -24.76
CA LEU A 29 -1.31 7.42 -24.49
C LEU A 29 -0.49 8.21 -23.47
N THR A 30 -0.10 9.43 -23.81
CA THR A 30 0.62 10.29 -22.85
C THR A 30 -0.25 11.49 -22.47
N ILE A 31 -0.51 11.65 -21.18
CA ILE A 31 -1.02 12.90 -20.62
C ILE A 31 0.18 13.55 -19.92
N ALA A 32 0.73 14.58 -20.55
CA ALA A 32 1.98 15.17 -20.13
C ALA A 32 1.81 16.61 -19.60
N ARG A 33 2.86 17.08 -18.96
CA ARG A 33 2.97 18.47 -18.52
C ARG A 33 2.80 19.46 -19.69
N ARG A 34 2.50 20.69 -19.34
CA ARG A 34 2.45 21.84 -20.27
C ARG A 34 3.80 22.07 -20.95
N ALA A 35 3.77 22.67 -22.13
CA ALA A 35 4.98 23.04 -22.87
C ALA A 35 5.91 23.99 -22.09
N ASP A 36 5.37 24.84 -21.19
CA ASP A 36 6.12 25.73 -20.31
C ASP A 36 6.73 25.02 -19.09
N GLY A 37 6.60 23.71 -18.98
CA GLY A 37 7.11 22.90 -17.88
C GLY A 37 6.28 22.97 -16.61
N ARG A 38 5.22 23.76 -16.54
CA ARG A 38 4.33 23.81 -15.40
C ARG A 38 3.42 22.59 -15.37
N ARG A 39 2.93 22.29 -14.17
CA ARG A 39 2.05 21.17 -13.90
C ARG A 39 0.59 21.58 -14.17
N PRO A 40 -0.14 20.94 -15.09
CA PRO A 40 -1.55 21.19 -15.25
C PRO A 40 -2.31 20.69 -14.04
N ARG A 41 -3.34 21.43 -13.65
CA ARG A 41 -4.20 21.10 -12.51
C ARG A 41 -5.60 20.76 -13.01
N PHE A 42 -6.03 19.54 -12.76
CA PHE A 42 -7.39 19.07 -13.03
C PHE A 42 -8.24 19.21 -11.78
N VAL A 43 -9.36 19.93 -11.87
CA VAL A 43 -10.28 20.13 -10.76
C VAL A 43 -11.57 19.38 -11.04
N TRP A 44 -11.86 18.37 -10.22
CA TRP A 44 -13.08 17.58 -10.34
C TRP A 44 -14.27 18.26 -9.67
N ARG A 45 -15.34 18.48 -10.46
CA ARG A 45 -16.64 19.00 -10.04
C ARG A 45 -17.79 18.18 -10.61
N GLY A 46 -17.52 16.94 -10.99
CA GLY A 46 -18.51 16.03 -11.59
C GLY A 46 -19.34 15.27 -10.55
N PRO A 47 -20.17 14.32 -11.03
CA PRO A 47 -21.05 13.50 -10.18
C PRO A 47 -20.29 12.60 -9.20
N ALA A 48 -20.82 12.45 -8.00
CA ALA A 48 -20.21 11.71 -6.89
C ALA A 48 -19.97 10.20 -7.16
N ALA A 49 -20.82 9.60 -7.99
CA ALA A 49 -20.73 8.17 -8.32
C ALA A 49 -19.70 7.83 -9.40
N ASN A 50 -19.04 8.83 -9.98
CA ASN A 50 -18.15 8.66 -11.12
C ASN A 50 -16.68 8.75 -10.71
N PRO A 51 -15.74 8.09 -11.44
CA PRO A 51 -14.32 8.38 -11.36
C PRO A 51 -14.00 9.69 -12.12
N VAL A 52 -12.83 10.28 -11.80
CA VAL A 52 -12.34 11.45 -12.56
C VAL A 52 -11.82 11.00 -13.92
N PHE A 53 -10.91 10.02 -13.92
CA PHE A 53 -10.38 9.38 -15.12
C PHE A 53 -10.75 7.90 -15.12
N SER A 54 -11.17 7.37 -16.26
CA SER A 54 -11.41 5.95 -16.47
C SER A 54 -10.59 5.44 -17.64
N LEU A 55 -9.69 4.48 -17.37
CA LEU A 55 -8.88 3.78 -18.35
C LEU A 55 -9.42 2.35 -18.47
N GLU A 56 -10.14 2.08 -19.53
CA GLU A 56 -10.81 0.79 -19.74
C GLU A 56 -10.20 0.07 -20.96
N ASN A 57 -9.68 -1.14 -20.76
CA ASN A 57 -8.99 -1.89 -21.82
C ASN A 57 -7.90 -1.05 -22.52
N CYS A 58 -7.07 -0.38 -21.75
CA CYS A 58 -5.97 0.43 -22.24
C CYS A 58 -4.63 -0.20 -21.89
N ARG A 59 -3.65 -0.07 -22.76
CA ARG A 59 -2.30 -0.57 -22.55
C ARG A 59 -1.26 0.54 -22.72
N GLU A 60 -0.20 0.48 -21.90
CA GLU A 60 0.97 1.35 -22.03
C GLU A 60 0.67 2.86 -21.92
N SER A 61 -0.33 3.24 -21.10
CA SER A 61 -0.60 4.66 -20.87
C SER A 61 0.44 5.26 -19.94
N VAL A 62 0.89 6.48 -20.26
CA VAL A 62 1.80 7.27 -19.43
C VAL A 62 1.08 8.53 -18.98
N ILE A 63 0.98 8.75 -17.68
CA ILE A 63 0.38 9.93 -17.08
C ILE A 63 1.42 10.56 -16.16
N GLU A 64 1.81 11.80 -16.47
CA GLU A 64 2.92 12.40 -15.77
C GLU A 64 2.76 13.89 -15.49
N HIS A 65 3.36 14.34 -14.38
CA HIS A 65 3.50 15.74 -13.99
C HIS A 65 2.17 16.50 -13.93
N ILE A 66 1.13 15.89 -13.38
CA ILE A 66 -0.18 16.51 -13.22
C ILE A 66 -0.61 16.58 -11.76
N ASP A 67 -1.45 17.55 -11.43
CA ASP A 67 -2.17 17.64 -10.17
C ASP A 67 -3.66 17.38 -10.42
N VAL A 68 -4.29 16.56 -9.57
CA VAL A 68 -5.74 16.33 -9.60
C VAL A 68 -6.32 16.70 -8.25
N VAL A 69 -7.33 17.57 -8.25
CA VAL A 69 -7.98 18.08 -7.03
C VAL A 69 -9.44 17.74 -7.06
N CYS A 70 -9.95 17.09 -6.01
CA CYS A 70 -11.36 16.75 -5.89
C CYS A 70 -12.10 17.80 -5.04
N GLU A 71 -12.97 18.58 -5.66
CA GLU A 71 -13.87 19.51 -4.96
C GLU A 71 -15.24 18.89 -4.70
N THR A 72 -15.62 17.89 -5.49
CA THR A 72 -16.83 17.07 -5.28
C THR A 72 -16.44 15.60 -5.07
N PRO A 73 -17.31 14.79 -4.45
CA PRO A 73 -17.03 13.36 -4.26
C PRO A 73 -16.80 12.63 -5.58
N CYS A 74 -15.95 11.59 -5.55
CA CYS A 74 -15.76 10.64 -6.65
C CYS A 74 -15.40 9.26 -6.12
N THR A 75 -15.64 8.23 -6.94
CA THR A 75 -15.33 6.83 -6.56
C THR A 75 -13.84 6.55 -6.58
N ALA A 76 -13.14 7.11 -7.56
CA ALA A 76 -11.68 7.05 -7.69
C ALA A 76 -11.20 8.23 -8.53
N VAL A 77 -9.96 8.67 -8.33
CA VAL A 77 -9.35 9.63 -9.25
C VAL A 77 -8.97 8.93 -10.55
N PHE A 78 -8.29 7.80 -10.46
CA PHE A 78 -8.00 6.94 -11.61
C PHE A 78 -8.66 5.57 -11.40
N LEU A 79 -9.64 5.24 -12.23
CA LEU A 79 -10.20 3.91 -12.34
C LEU A 79 -9.55 3.21 -13.53
N ILE A 80 -8.82 2.13 -13.28
CA ILE A 80 -8.13 1.34 -14.28
C ILE A 80 -8.70 -0.07 -14.25
N ARG A 81 -9.28 -0.52 -15.37
CA ARG A 81 -9.94 -1.81 -15.38
C ARG A 81 -9.99 -2.45 -16.75
N ARG A 82 -10.09 -3.77 -16.75
CA ARG A 82 -10.49 -4.54 -17.91
C ARG A 82 -11.99 -4.85 -17.80
N THR A 83 -12.73 -4.62 -18.85
CA THR A 83 -14.19 -4.78 -18.85
C THR A 83 -14.69 -5.83 -19.83
N LYS A 84 -13.81 -6.31 -20.72
CA LYS A 84 -14.15 -7.30 -21.74
C LYS A 84 -13.16 -8.45 -21.72
N SER A 85 -13.61 -9.66 -21.92
CA SER A 85 -12.79 -10.86 -22.09
C SER A 85 -12.80 -11.32 -23.55
N GLY A 86 -11.74 -12.03 -23.96
CA GLY A 86 -11.67 -12.69 -25.28
C GLY A 86 -10.37 -12.42 -26.03
N LYS A 87 -10.15 -13.19 -27.11
CA LYS A 87 -8.98 -13.02 -27.98
C LYS A 87 -9.06 -11.70 -28.74
N GLY A 88 -7.95 -10.97 -28.78
CA GLY A 88 -7.86 -9.68 -29.48
C GLY A 88 -8.32 -8.48 -28.66
N ILE A 89 -8.74 -8.66 -27.42
CA ILE A 89 -9.07 -7.55 -26.52
C ILE A 89 -7.81 -7.05 -25.82
N ILE A 90 -7.66 -5.73 -25.80
CA ILE A 90 -6.52 -5.06 -25.21
C ILE A 90 -6.56 -5.24 -23.69
N PRO A 91 -5.51 -5.80 -23.06
CA PRO A 91 -5.42 -5.87 -21.62
C PRO A 91 -5.26 -4.47 -21.02
N SER A 92 -5.69 -4.28 -19.77
CA SER A 92 -5.47 -3.02 -19.04
C SER A 92 -4.17 -3.12 -18.25
N THR A 93 -3.03 -3.02 -18.93
CA THR A 93 -1.71 -3.29 -18.36
C THR A 93 -0.65 -2.25 -18.72
N LEU A 94 0.50 -2.30 -18.03
CA LEU A 94 1.70 -1.52 -18.33
C LEU A 94 1.50 0.00 -18.22
N HIS A 95 0.56 0.44 -17.39
CA HIS A 95 0.35 1.86 -17.15
C HIS A 95 1.48 2.44 -16.28
N GLN A 96 1.89 3.66 -16.58
CA GLN A 96 2.91 4.38 -15.86
C GLN A 96 2.38 5.73 -15.39
N PHE A 97 2.54 5.97 -14.09
CA PHE A 97 2.22 7.24 -13.46
C PHE A 97 3.50 7.83 -12.89
N ARG A 98 3.87 9.04 -13.29
CA ARG A 98 5.09 9.68 -12.84
C ARG A 98 4.79 11.07 -12.29
N ASP A 99 5.20 11.31 -11.07
CA ASP A 99 5.05 12.62 -10.43
C ASP A 99 3.61 13.16 -10.53
N VAL A 100 2.62 12.29 -10.29
CA VAL A 100 1.20 12.65 -10.23
C VAL A 100 0.82 12.93 -8.78
N ARG A 101 0.17 14.07 -8.54
CA ARG A 101 -0.33 14.42 -7.20
C ARG A 101 -1.85 14.43 -7.19
N ILE A 102 -2.41 13.73 -6.23
CA ILE A 102 -3.85 13.64 -6.01
C ILE A 102 -4.19 14.29 -4.68
N PHE A 103 -5.09 15.27 -4.71
CA PHE A 103 -5.65 15.93 -3.53
C PHE A 103 -7.13 15.53 -3.42
N GLY A 104 -7.38 14.46 -2.69
CA GLY A 104 -8.71 13.88 -2.53
C GLY A 104 -9.62 14.71 -1.64
N ASN A 105 -9.07 15.52 -0.70
CA ASN A 105 -9.78 16.47 0.16
C ASN A 105 -10.95 15.86 0.96
N GLY A 106 -10.90 14.58 1.32
CA GLY A 106 -12.02 13.85 1.92
C GLY A 106 -13.19 13.61 0.94
N ARG A 107 -13.01 13.86 -0.35
CA ARG A 107 -14.03 13.73 -1.40
C ARG A 107 -13.76 12.51 -2.28
N ALA A 108 -12.53 12.23 -2.65
CA ALA A 108 -12.19 11.03 -3.38
C ALA A 108 -12.25 9.81 -2.46
N ARG A 109 -12.91 8.75 -2.91
CA ARG A 109 -12.86 7.48 -2.20
C ARG A 109 -11.47 6.84 -2.34
N ARG A 110 -10.95 6.73 -3.56
CA ARG A 110 -9.64 6.14 -3.88
C ARG A 110 -8.82 7.07 -4.75
N GLY A 111 -7.50 7.03 -4.60
CA GLY A 111 -6.60 7.70 -5.53
C GLY A 111 -6.51 6.91 -6.83
N TYR A 112 -6.04 5.69 -6.76
CA TYR A 112 -5.95 4.74 -7.87
C TYR A 112 -6.77 3.49 -7.53
N ASP A 113 -7.60 3.05 -8.46
CA ASP A 113 -8.43 1.85 -8.33
C ASP A 113 -8.19 0.93 -9.53
N TYR A 114 -7.34 -0.08 -9.31
CA TYR A 114 -7.13 -1.18 -10.24
C TYR A 114 -8.10 -2.29 -9.89
N SER A 115 -9.29 -2.21 -10.43
CA SER A 115 -10.33 -3.22 -10.23
C SER A 115 -10.78 -3.76 -11.59
N SER A 116 -10.70 -5.07 -11.74
CA SER A 116 -11.26 -5.74 -12.91
C SER A 116 -12.62 -6.33 -12.59
N ALA A 117 -13.58 -6.12 -13.48
CA ALA A 117 -14.86 -6.83 -13.43
C ALA A 117 -14.70 -8.32 -13.82
N ILE A 118 -13.59 -8.65 -14.45
CA ILE A 118 -13.16 -9.99 -14.85
C ILE A 118 -11.73 -10.20 -14.39
N ASP A 119 -11.40 -11.43 -14.01
CA ASP A 119 -10.08 -11.81 -13.50
C ASP A 119 -9.08 -12.04 -14.63
N GLU A 120 -8.81 -11.00 -15.42
CA GLU A 120 -7.85 -11.10 -16.52
C GLU A 120 -7.05 -9.81 -16.70
N ASN A 121 -5.73 -9.93 -16.67
CA ASN A 121 -4.71 -8.96 -17.14
C ASN A 121 -4.97 -7.48 -16.84
N ASN A 122 -4.95 -7.13 -15.56
CA ASN A 122 -4.96 -5.76 -15.07
C ASN A 122 -3.69 -5.53 -14.23
N GLU A 123 -2.54 -5.72 -14.84
CA GLU A 123 -1.24 -5.94 -14.21
C GLU A 123 -0.21 -4.85 -14.55
N HIS A 124 0.96 -4.93 -13.90
CA HIS A 124 2.16 -4.16 -14.24
C HIS A 124 1.98 -2.63 -14.20
N GLY A 125 1.10 -2.11 -13.34
CA GLY A 125 1.04 -0.69 -13.07
C GLY A 125 2.31 -0.20 -12.36
N ARG A 126 2.83 0.95 -12.76
CA ARG A 126 4.02 1.58 -12.16
C ARG A 126 3.73 3.00 -11.73
N TRP A 127 4.11 3.32 -10.51
CA TRP A 127 4.04 4.68 -9.96
C TRP A 127 5.41 5.10 -9.51
N ASP A 128 5.86 6.22 -10.00
CA ASP A 128 7.12 6.83 -9.61
C ASP A 128 6.86 8.24 -9.08
N SER A 129 7.31 8.49 -7.86
CA SER A 129 7.22 9.80 -7.20
C SER A 129 5.77 10.34 -7.11
N CYS A 130 4.77 9.45 -7.10
CA CYS A 130 3.37 9.84 -7.02
C CYS A 130 2.93 10.09 -5.57
N SER A 131 2.01 11.04 -5.39
CA SER A 131 1.51 11.40 -4.07
C SER A 131 -0.02 11.42 -4.03
N VAL A 132 -0.60 10.86 -2.97
CA VAL A 132 -2.06 10.81 -2.76
C VAL A 132 -2.39 11.33 -1.36
N TYR A 133 -3.25 12.34 -1.29
CA TYR A 133 -3.64 13.01 -0.06
C TYR A 133 -5.16 12.97 0.14
N GLY A 134 -5.60 12.62 1.35
CA GLY A 134 -6.99 12.84 1.79
C GLY A 134 -8.04 12.02 1.05
N CYS A 135 -7.75 10.78 0.62
CA CYS A 135 -8.76 9.84 0.15
C CYS A 135 -9.42 9.12 1.33
N THR A 136 -10.72 8.84 1.22
CA THR A 136 -11.49 8.28 2.36
C THR A 136 -11.32 6.78 2.55
N ASP A 137 -10.90 6.04 1.51
CA ASP A 137 -10.68 4.58 1.53
C ASP A 137 -9.18 4.28 1.35
N ALA A 138 -8.66 4.35 0.14
CA ALA A 138 -7.27 3.98 -0.14
C ALA A 138 -6.57 4.96 -1.09
N ALA A 139 -5.24 5.09 -0.93
CA ALA A 139 -4.45 5.79 -1.94
C ALA A 139 -4.30 4.92 -3.19
N TRP A 140 -3.90 3.66 -3.03
CA TRP A 140 -3.82 2.65 -4.09
C TRP A 140 -4.66 1.44 -3.71
N ALA A 141 -5.58 1.05 -4.60
CA ALA A 141 -6.40 -0.15 -4.45
C ALA A 141 -6.13 -1.10 -5.61
N PHE A 142 -5.57 -2.27 -5.31
CA PHE A 142 -5.28 -3.34 -6.25
C PHE A 142 -6.22 -4.50 -5.94
N SER A 143 -7.40 -4.51 -6.54
CA SER A 143 -8.43 -5.51 -6.29
C SER A 143 -8.63 -6.43 -7.49
N GLY A 144 -8.87 -7.71 -7.22
CA GLY A 144 -8.99 -8.74 -8.24
C GLY A 144 -7.75 -9.64 -8.33
N GLN A 145 -7.96 -10.88 -8.73
CA GLN A 145 -6.90 -11.91 -8.73
C GLN A 145 -5.78 -11.62 -9.73
N GLN A 146 -6.08 -10.91 -10.80
CA GLN A 146 -5.13 -10.57 -11.85
C GLN A 146 -4.69 -9.08 -11.82
N SER A 147 -4.92 -8.39 -10.68
CA SER A 147 -4.41 -7.03 -10.46
C SER A 147 -3.07 -7.12 -9.71
N LYS A 148 -2.04 -7.60 -10.37
CA LYS A 148 -0.75 -7.98 -9.76
C LYS A 148 0.47 -7.35 -10.42
N GLU A 149 1.63 -7.57 -9.77
CA GLU A 149 2.94 -7.10 -10.22
C GLU A 149 3.03 -5.57 -10.35
N HIS A 150 2.29 -4.87 -9.47
CA HIS A 150 2.33 -3.42 -9.37
C HIS A 150 3.59 -2.95 -8.64
N VAL A 151 4.15 -1.82 -9.06
CA VAL A 151 5.36 -1.25 -8.44
C VAL A 151 5.13 0.21 -8.08
N LEU A 152 5.35 0.52 -6.81
CA LEU A 152 5.36 1.87 -6.24
C LEU A 152 6.81 2.23 -5.92
N THR A 153 7.32 3.33 -6.47
CA THR A 153 8.68 3.83 -6.20
C THR A 153 8.60 5.27 -5.71
N GLN A 154 9.19 5.55 -4.55
CA GLN A 154 9.20 6.90 -3.94
C GLN A 154 7.80 7.54 -3.80
N CYS A 155 6.77 6.71 -3.66
CA CYS A 155 5.40 7.16 -3.57
C CYS A 155 5.01 7.60 -2.15
N ARG A 156 4.06 8.53 -2.05
CA ARG A 156 3.54 9.05 -0.78
C ARG A 156 2.03 8.90 -0.68
N ALA A 157 1.57 8.36 0.45
CA ALA A 157 0.16 8.41 0.88
C ALA A 157 0.05 9.22 2.16
N GLU A 158 -0.95 10.08 2.27
CA GLU A 158 -1.15 10.86 3.49
C GLU A 158 -2.63 11.10 3.77
N SER A 159 -3.00 10.99 5.05
CA SER A 159 -4.37 11.25 5.53
C SER A 159 -5.41 10.42 4.79
N VAL A 160 -5.14 9.11 4.61
CA VAL A 160 -6.05 8.15 3.99
C VAL A 160 -6.40 7.04 5.00
N HIS A 161 -7.49 6.30 4.75
CA HIS A 161 -7.78 5.15 5.61
C HIS A 161 -6.69 4.08 5.45
N ALA A 162 -6.40 3.65 4.23
CA ALA A 162 -5.29 2.75 3.93
C ALA A 162 -4.37 3.36 2.86
N ALA A 163 -3.04 3.24 3.04
CA ALA A 163 -2.15 3.66 1.96
C ALA A 163 -2.28 2.71 0.77
N VAL A 164 -2.24 1.40 0.99
CA VAL A 164 -2.46 0.39 -0.04
C VAL A 164 -3.49 -0.63 0.44
N THR A 165 -4.46 -0.96 -0.40
CA THR A 165 -5.30 -2.16 -0.28
C THR A 165 -5.00 -3.07 -1.44
N ALA A 166 -4.61 -4.33 -1.18
CA ALA A 166 -4.24 -5.25 -2.25
C ALA A 166 -4.88 -6.61 -2.10
N GLY A 167 -5.39 -7.14 -3.21
CA GLY A 167 -5.84 -8.50 -3.38
C GLY A 167 -4.78 -9.43 -3.99
N SER A 168 -3.61 -8.91 -4.40
CA SER A 168 -2.56 -9.66 -5.08
C SER A 168 -1.20 -9.01 -4.89
N SER A 169 -0.20 -9.38 -5.69
CA SER A 169 1.17 -8.93 -5.52
C SER A 169 1.39 -7.46 -5.85
N PHE A 170 2.22 -6.83 -5.05
CA PHE A 170 2.81 -5.53 -5.37
C PHE A 170 4.17 -5.37 -4.66
N THR A 171 4.94 -4.42 -5.16
CA THR A 171 6.20 -4.00 -4.54
C THR A 171 6.15 -2.51 -4.26
N TRP A 172 6.54 -2.11 -3.05
CA TRP A 172 6.69 -0.69 -2.71
C TRP A 172 8.13 -0.42 -2.26
N ILE A 173 8.85 0.37 -3.05
CA ILE A 173 10.25 0.72 -2.82
C ILE A 173 10.35 2.20 -2.47
N SER A 174 10.83 2.49 -1.28
CA SER A 174 10.97 3.86 -0.77
C SER A 174 9.65 4.65 -0.73
N GLY A 175 9.67 5.79 -0.07
CA GLY A 175 8.47 6.63 0.06
C GLY A 175 7.88 6.60 1.46
N THR A 176 6.64 7.07 1.59
CA THR A 176 6.05 7.29 2.91
C THR A 176 4.54 7.07 2.91
N ALA A 177 4.04 6.40 3.94
CA ALA A 177 2.63 6.46 4.35
C ALA A 177 2.55 7.27 5.65
N ALA A 178 1.79 8.35 5.68
CA ALA A 178 1.68 9.22 6.85
C ALA A 178 0.22 9.45 7.24
N VAL A 179 -0.03 9.45 8.55
CA VAL A 179 -1.36 9.76 9.13
C VAL A 179 -2.47 8.83 8.57
N CYS A 180 -2.14 7.56 8.35
CA CYS A 180 -3.09 6.55 7.87
C CYS A 180 -3.66 5.74 9.05
N GLN A 181 -4.90 5.25 8.92
CA GLN A 181 -5.40 4.28 9.89
C GLN A 181 -4.60 2.97 9.74
N ILE A 182 -4.35 2.56 8.50
CA ILE A 182 -3.60 1.35 8.17
C ILE A 182 -2.65 1.68 7.02
N GLY A 183 -1.38 1.29 7.13
CA GLY A 183 -0.45 1.39 6.01
C GLY A 183 -0.88 0.47 4.86
N ILE A 184 -1.00 -0.83 5.13
CA ILE A 184 -1.26 -1.84 4.10
C ILE A 184 -2.36 -2.80 4.58
N VAL A 185 -3.37 -2.99 3.73
CA VAL A 185 -4.42 -4.01 3.90
C VAL A 185 -4.28 -5.05 2.79
N LEU A 186 -4.09 -6.32 3.17
CA LEU A 186 -4.02 -7.45 2.24
C LEU A 186 -5.27 -8.30 2.38
N SER A 187 -5.99 -8.52 1.30
CA SER A 187 -7.29 -9.23 1.31
C SER A 187 -7.29 -10.56 0.54
N SER A 188 -6.20 -10.96 -0.08
CA SER A 188 -6.13 -12.13 -0.95
C SER A 188 -4.91 -13.01 -0.72
N VAL A 189 -4.64 -13.84 -1.63
CA VAL A 189 -4.23 -15.19 -1.57
C VAL A 189 -3.10 -15.42 -2.57
N GLY A 190 -1.89 -15.75 -2.06
CA GLY A 190 -0.89 -16.45 -2.85
C GLY A 190 0.24 -15.64 -3.45
N ASP A 191 0.01 -14.43 -3.90
CA ASP A 191 1.05 -13.65 -4.59
C ASP A 191 1.93 -12.84 -3.62
N PRO A 192 3.26 -12.73 -3.84
CA PRO A 192 4.17 -12.07 -2.90
C PRO A 192 3.97 -10.55 -2.84
N VAL A 193 4.16 -10.01 -1.63
CA VAL A 193 4.20 -8.58 -1.37
C VAL A 193 5.56 -8.20 -0.81
N VAL A 194 6.20 -7.18 -1.38
CA VAL A 194 7.51 -6.70 -0.95
C VAL A 194 7.43 -5.21 -0.63
N ILE A 195 7.88 -4.84 0.56
CA ILE A 195 7.95 -3.45 1.03
C ILE A 195 9.38 -3.17 1.45
N GLU A 196 10.04 -2.24 0.79
CA GLU A 196 11.46 -1.94 1.00
C GLU A 196 11.69 -0.44 1.24
N GLY A 197 12.32 -0.11 2.36
CA GLY A 197 12.74 1.25 2.69
C GLY A 197 11.60 2.27 2.84
N VAL A 198 10.37 1.82 3.09
CA VAL A 198 9.20 2.69 3.23
C VAL A 198 9.06 3.18 4.67
N GLY A 199 8.76 4.47 4.84
CA GLY A 199 8.39 5.08 6.11
C GLY A 199 6.88 4.99 6.36
N PHE A 200 6.47 4.50 7.53
CA PHE A 200 5.09 4.58 8.01
C PHE A 200 5.06 5.48 9.24
N GLU A 201 4.55 6.70 9.09
CA GLU A 201 4.58 7.75 10.10
C GLU A 201 3.16 8.05 10.59
N ALA A 202 2.97 8.06 11.90
CA ALA A 202 1.66 8.28 12.54
C ALA A 202 0.55 7.34 12.00
N CYS A 203 0.91 6.15 11.51
CA CYS A 203 -0.03 5.12 11.13
C CYS A 203 -0.40 4.28 12.36
N ARG A 204 -1.69 3.99 12.57
CA ARG A 204 -2.12 3.16 13.71
C ARG A 204 -1.71 1.71 13.56
N ARG A 205 -1.63 1.21 12.32
CA ARG A 205 -1.09 -0.11 11.98
C ARG A 205 -0.25 -0.01 10.71
N LEU A 206 0.79 -0.82 10.65
CA LEU A 206 1.60 -0.96 9.44
C LEU A 206 0.90 -1.86 8.43
N LEU A 207 0.48 -3.05 8.87
CA LEU A 207 -0.04 -4.09 7.99
C LEU A 207 -1.16 -4.87 8.66
N VAL A 208 -2.23 -5.11 7.91
CA VAL A 208 -3.33 -5.99 8.29
C VAL A 208 -3.64 -6.93 7.14
N THR A 209 -3.76 -8.22 7.43
CA THR A 209 -4.31 -9.18 6.46
C THR A 209 -5.75 -9.50 6.82
N SER A 210 -6.65 -9.48 5.84
CA SER A 210 -8.10 -9.69 6.00
C SER A 210 -8.66 -10.88 5.21
N GLY A 211 -7.80 -11.62 4.53
CA GLY A 211 -8.18 -12.78 3.71
C GLY A 211 -8.52 -14.04 4.52
N PRO A 212 -8.85 -15.15 3.85
CA PRO A 212 -9.07 -16.45 4.47
C PRO A 212 -7.85 -16.89 5.27
N THR A 213 -8.07 -17.47 6.44
CA THR A 213 -6.99 -17.91 7.35
C THR A 213 -6.10 -19.00 6.77
N THR A 214 -6.57 -19.71 5.76
CA THR A 214 -5.85 -20.77 5.03
C THR A 214 -5.01 -20.24 3.87
N ALA A 215 -5.12 -18.97 3.53
CA ALA A 215 -4.34 -18.36 2.46
C ALA A 215 -2.86 -18.28 2.82
N SER A 216 -2.01 -18.48 1.82
CA SER A 216 -0.55 -18.33 1.94
C SER A 216 -0.10 -17.20 1.02
N GLN A 217 0.15 -16.04 1.59
CA GLN A 217 0.66 -14.88 0.86
C GLN A 217 2.00 -14.47 1.47
N PRO A 218 3.12 -14.64 0.76
CA PRO A 218 4.41 -14.18 1.24
C PRO A 218 4.44 -12.66 1.41
N VAL A 219 4.84 -12.19 2.60
CA VAL A 219 5.02 -10.78 2.89
C VAL A 219 6.44 -10.53 3.34
N THR A 220 7.14 -9.63 2.68
CA THR A 220 8.51 -9.27 2.99
C THR A 220 8.61 -7.77 3.29
N LEU A 221 9.11 -7.43 4.47
CA LEU A 221 9.40 -6.08 4.92
C LEU A 221 10.91 -5.93 5.11
N ILE A 222 11.53 -5.04 4.36
CA ILE A 222 12.98 -4.81 4.38
C ILE A 222 13.25 -3.33 4.67
N GLY A 223 14.02 -3.03 5.72
CA GLY A 223 14.44 -1.67 6.02
C GLY A 223 13.28 -0.68 6.26
N VAL A 224 12.12 -1.18 6.61
CA VAL A 224 10.92 -0.36 6.86
C VAL A 224 11.09 0.41 8.17
N ARG A 225 10.69 1.68 8.15
CA ARG A 225 10.58 2.51 9.35
C ARG A 225 9.10 2.67 9.71
N TYR A 226 8.73 2.21 10.88
CA TYR A 226 7.39 2.40 11.44
C TYR A 226 7.47 3.25 12.70
N GLU A 227 6.79 4.39 12.70
CA GLU A 227 6.72 5.32 13.81
C GLU A 227 5.25 5.68 14.06
N ALA A 228 4.67 5.15 15.13
CA ALA A 228 3.29 5.42 15.49
C ALA A 228 3.21 6.49 16.57
N ASP A 229 2.47 7.56 16.32
CA ASP A 229 2.08 8.50 17.39
C ASP A 229 1.05 7.87 18.33
N GLN A 230 0.12 7.11 17.77
CA GLN A 230 -0.93 6.39 18.47
C GLN A 230 -1.06 4.99 17.88
N LEU A 231 -0.48 4.01 18.54
CA LEU A 231 -0.77 2.62 18.23
C LEU A 231 -2.25 2.30 18.44
N HIS A 232 -2.77 1.35 17.67
CA HIS A 232 -4.06 0.77 17.99
C HIS A 232 -4.08 0.24 19.42
N GLU A 233 -5.23 0.28 20.06
CA GLU A 233 -5.38 -0.07 21.51
C GLU A 233 -4.86 -1.45 21.90
N ASP A 234 -4.86 -2.43 20.97
CA ASP A 234 -4.25 -3.73 21.19
C ASP A 234 -2.70 -3.74 21.10
N GLY A 235 -2.09 -2.66 20.59
CA GLY A 235 -0.65 -2.51 20.42
C GLY A 235 -0.06 -3.26 19.23
N ASP A 236 -0.87 -3.91 18.40
CA ASP A 236 -0.39 -4.68 17.25
C ASP A 236 -0.21 -3.78 16.02
N CYS A 237 1.02 -3.64 15.54
CA CYS A 237 1.31 -2.90 14.31
C CYS A 237 1.19 -3.77 13.05
N ILE A 238 1.47 -5.06 13.16
CA ILE A 238 1.28 -6.05 12.11
C ILE A 238 0.28 -7.09 12.59
N LEU A 239 -0.81 -7.26 11.86
CA LEU A 239 -1.82 -8.30 12.09
C LEU A 239 -1.80 -9.30 10.95
N LEU A 240 -1.14 -10.43 11.13
CA LEU A 240 -1.10 -11.51 10.17
C LEU A 240 -2.18 -12.55 10.50
N ARG A 241 -3.24 -12.63 9.71
CA ARG A 241 -4.36 -13.57 9.89
C ARG A 241 -4.30 -14.77 8.95
N HIS A 242 -3.41 -14.77 7.97
CA HIS A 242 -3.18 -15.90 7.06
C HIS A 242 -1.87 -16.64 7.41
N ALA A 243 -1.60 -17.76 6.74
CA ALA A 243 -0.47 -18.64 7.05
C ALA A 243 0.93 -18.02 6.82
N GLY A 244 1.06 -16.97 6.04
CA GLY A 244 2.36 -16.37 5.74
C GLY A 244 3.01 -16.99 4.50
N PRO A 245 4.35 -17.00 4.32
CA PRO A 245 5.35 -16.55 5.28
C PRO A 245 5.46 -15.04 5.45
N LEU A 246 5.86 -14.59 6.64
CA LEU A 246 6.22 -13.21 6.93
C LEU A 246 7.73 -13.11 7.14
N THR A 247 8.39 -12.24 6.39
CA THR A 247 9.80 -11.88 6.61
C THR A 247 9.90 -10.41 7.00
N VAL A 248 10.56 -10.13 8.12
CA VAL A 248 10.80 -8.76 8.62
C VAL A 248 12.28 -8.63 8.95
N THR A 249 12.99 -7.83 8.17
CA THR A 249 14.44 -7.70 8.32
C THR A 249 14.93 -6.26 8.19
N GLY A 250 15.88 -5.87 9.06
CA GLY A 250 16.48 -4.54 9.03
C GLY A 250 15.51 -3.39 9.31
N CYS A 251 14.34 -3.67 9.86
CA CYS A 251 13.30 -2.69 10.11
C CYS A 251 13.48 -1.98 11.45
N ARG A 252 12.94 -0.76 11.53
CA ARG A 252 12.85 0.00 12.79
C ARG A 252 11.39 0.20 13.18
N PHE A 253 11.03 -0.27 14.36
CA PHE A 253 9.71 -0.11 14.94
C PHE A 253 9.78 0.86 16.12
N GLY A 254 9.23 2.07 15.96
CA GLY A 254 9.02 3.03 17.02
C GLY A 254 7.57 2.99 17.50
N GLY A 255 7.34 3.09 18.78
CA GLY A 255 6.00 3.15 19.37
C GLY A 255 5.69 4.53 19.91
N GLY A 256 4.39 4.84 20.00
CA GLY A 256 3.91 5.96 20.81
C GLY A 256 4.27 5.76 22.29
N LYS A 257 4.11 6.80 23.09
CA LYS A 257 4.60 6.95 24.49
C LYS A 257 4.32 5.80 25.46
N GLN A 258 3.55 4.77 25.11
CA GLN A 258 3.05 3.79 26.08
C GLN A 258 3.20 2.32 25.67
N ARG A 259 3.50 1.98 24.42
CA ARG A 259 3.50 0.57 23.98
C ARG A 259 4.56 0.27 22.92
N ILE A 260 5.14 -0.93 22.98
CA ILE A 260 6.01 -1.46 21.93
C ILE A 260 5.14 -1.97 20.79
N PRO A 261 5.42 -1.60 19.53
CA PRO A 261 4.74 -2.17 18.37
C PRO A 261 4.92 -3.68 18.32
N ARG A 262 3.85 -4.43 18.10
CA ARG A 262 3.88 -5.89 18.07
C ARG A 262 3.52 -6.45 16.70
N VAL A 263 4.11 -7.60 16.40
CA VAL A 263 3.69 -8.50 15.33
C VAL A 263 2.72 -9.53 15.92
N ALA A 264 1.49 -9.53 15.45
CA ALA A 264 0.48 -10.50 15.87
C ALA A 264 0.26 -11.54 14.76
N LEU A 265 0.53 -12.81 15.11
CA LEU A 265 0.28 -13.97 14.27
C LEU A 265 -1.04 -14.59 14.71
N LEU A 266 -2.11 -14.40 13.94
CA LEU A 266 -3.49 -14.72 14.34
C LEU A 266 -4.15 -15.76 13.43
N GLY A 267 -3.44 -16.37 12.50
CA GLY A 267 -3.99 -17.35 11.58
C GLY A 267 -4.37 -18.66 12.25
N ALA A 268 -5.31 -19.37 11.68
CA ALA A 268 -5.77 -20.68 12.17
C ALA A 268 -4.88 -21.86 11.74
N GLY A 269 -3.95 -21.64 10.82
CA GLY A 269 -3.03 -22.64 10.27
C GLY A 269 -1.58 -22.44 10.72
N PRO A 270 -0.65 -23.28 10.27
CA PRO A 270 0.77 -23.12 10.55
C PRO A 270 1.25 -21.78 9.97
N GLN A 271 1.73 -20.91 10.85
CA GLN A 271 2.28 -19.63 10.47
C GLN A 271 3.80 -19.67 10.49
N VAL A 272 4.41 -19.15 9.43
CA VAL A 272 5.88 -19.05 9.34
C VAL A 272 6.25 -17.58 9.38
N ALA A 273 7.13 -17.21 10.29
CA ALA A 273 7.66 -15.87 10.38
C ALA A 273 9.16 -15.87 10.65
N MET A 274 9.91 -15.06 9.92
CA MET A 274 11.30 -14.76 10.15
C MET A 274 11.43 -13.26 10.49
N ILE A 275 11.89 -12.97 11.70
CA ILE A 275 12.01 -11.61 12.23
C ILE A 275 13.42 -11.42 12.75
N SER A 276 14.28 -10.77 11.98
CA SER A 276 15.70 -10.69 12.27
C SER A 276 16.33 -9.34 11.94
N GLY A 277 17.32 -8.94 12.71
CA GLY A 277 18.08 -7.71 12.47
C GLY A 277 17.29 -6.41 12.62
N ASN A 278 16.18 -6.43 13.35
CA ASN A 278 15.30 -5.28 13.53
C ASN A 278 15.63 -4.49 14.80
N THR A 279 15.22 -3.24 14.84
CA THR A 279 15.28 -2.41 16.05
C THR A 279 13.85 -2.13 16.54
N PHE A 280 13.58 -2.45 17.78
CA PHE A 280 12.33 -2.12 18.46
C PHE A 280 12.59 -1.03 19.50
N GLY A 281 12.00 0.14 19.30
CA GLY A 281 12.01 1.23 20.26
C GLY A 281 10.92 1.03 21.31
N ALA A 282 11.31 1.08 22.58
CA ALA A 282 10.36 1.13 23.69
C ALA A 282 10.29 2.56 24.21
N PHE A 283 9.11 3.16 24.17
CA PHE A 283 8.80 4.38 24.90
C PHE A 283 7.89 3.99 26.07
N GLY A 284 8.47 3.87 27.26
CA GLY A 284 7.73 3.63 28.50
C GLY A 284 7.78 2.21 29.07
N ALA A 285 7.48 2.10 30.35
CA ALA A 285 7.72 0.96 31.26
C ALA A 285 6.89 -0.32 31.02
N HIS A 286 6.28 -0.53 29.86
CA HIS A 286 5.43 -1.70 29.63
C HIS A 286 6.17 -2.83 28.94
N ARG A 287 6.32 -3.92 29.67
CA ARG A 287 6.97 -5.18 29.33
C ARG A 287 6.10 -6.03 28.38
N VAL A 288 6.13 -5.80 27.08
CA VAL A 288 5.33 -6.58 26.12
C VAL A 288 6.23 -7.27 25.11
N CYS A 289 6.03 -8.58 24.93
CA CYS A 289 6.70 -9.34 23.88
C CYS A 289 6.38 -8.74 22.51
N PRO A 290 7.35 -8.46 21.64
CA PRO A 290 7.10 -7.88 20.31
C PRO A 290 6.41 -8.83 19.34
N VAL A 291 6.28 -10.12 19.69
CA VAL A 291 5.51 -11.10 18.90
C VAL A 291 4.41 -11.70 19.76
N ARG A 292 3.21 -11.75 19.23
CA ARG A 292 2.06 -12.43 19.84
C ARG A 292 1.54 -13.47 18.86
N ALA A 293 1.49 -14.74 19.28
CA ALA A 293 0.77 -15.80 18.57
C ALA A 293 -0.51 -16.12 19.31
N GLN A 294 -1.63 -16.21 18.58
CA GLN A 294 -2.92 -16.59 19.14
C GLN A 294 -3.20 -18.04 18.79
N ASN A 295 -3.70 -18.80 19.77
CA ASN A 295 -4.07 -20.22 19.61
C ASN A 295 -2.88 -21.12 19.20
N HIS A 296 -2.09 -21.54 20.13
CA HIS A 296 -1.18 -22.72 20.21
C HIS A 296 -0.92 -23.57 18.95
N THR A 297 -1.36 -23.15 17.77
CA THR A 297 -1.17 -23.80 16.49
C THR A 297 0.20 -23.40 15.97
N THR A 298 1.04 -24.36 15.82
CA THR A 298 2.35 -24.46 15.16
C THR A 298 2.79 -23.19 14.40
N ALA A 299 3.17 -22.15 15.13
CA ALA A 299 3.83 -20.99 14.54
C ALA A 299 5.33 -21.25 14.56
N ASN A 300 5.92 -21.41 13.39
CA ASN A 300 7.37 -21.45 13.24
C ASN A 300 7.90 -20.02 13.15
N VAL A 301 8.34 -19.49 14.29
CA VAL A 301 8.91 -18.14 14.35
C VAL A 301 10.41 -18.24 14.54
N THR A 302 11.16 -17.80 13.54
CA THR A 302 12.60 -17.57 13.69
C THR A 302 12.80 -16.13 14.12
N TRP A 303 13.39 -15.96 15.29
CA TRP A 303 13.68 -14.67 15.89
C TRP A 303 15.18 -14.55 16.14
N GLY A 304 15.86 -13.55 15.58
CA GLY A 304 17.29 -13.42 15.77
C GLY A 304 17.84 -12.02 15.55
N ASN A 305 18.93 -11.70 16.24
CA ASN A 305 19.72 -10.47 16.04
C ASN A 305 18.91 -9.17 16.09
N ASN A 306 17.81 -9.13 16.85
CA ASN A 306 17.01 -7.93 17.00
C ASN A 306 17.55 -7.08 18.17
N ALA A 307 17.57 -5.76 17.97
CA ALA A 307 17.97 -4.80 19.00
C ALA A 307 16.74 -4.16 19.65
N TYR A 308 16.85 -3.89 20.95
CA TYR A 308 15.82 -3.19 21.71
C TYR A 308 16.39 -1.90 22.25
N GLN A 309 15.67 -0.80 22.07
CA GLN A 309 16.01 0.45 22.75
C GLN A 309 15.67 0.30 24.22
N ARG A 310 16.67 0.31 25.07
CA ARG A 310 16.49 0.26 26.53
C ARG A 310 15.94 1.58 27.01
N ASP A 311 14.95 1.52 27.91
CA ASP A 311 14.70 2.63 28.81
C ASP A 311 15.89 2.75 29.75
N ALA A 312 16.47 3.94 29.90
CA ALA A 312 17.64 4.19 30.73
C ALA A 312 17.44 3.82 32.22
N HIS A 313 16.23 3.55 32.64
CA HIS A 313 15.85 3.24 34.01
C HIS A 313 15.63 1.76 34.33
N ASP A 314 15.68 0.85 33.35
CA ASP A 314 15.50 -0.59 33.64
C ASP A 314 16.50 -1.49 32.87
N PRO A 315 17.75 -1.60 33.34
CA PRO A 315 18.80 -2.39 32.68
C PRO A 315 18.60 -3.91 32.74
N GLN A 316 17.74 -4.44 33.62
CA GLN A 316 17.61 -5.90 33.84
C GLN A 316 16.58 -6.59 32.94
N ASN A 317 15.85 -5.88 32.12
CA ASN A 317 14.56 -6.35 31.64
C ASN A 317 14.54 -6.97 30.25
N VAL A 318 15.61 -6.89 29.49
CA VAL A 318 15.62 -7.32 28.09
C VAL A 318 16.14 -8.74 27.95
N GLU A 319 17.19 -9.12 28.68
CA GLU A 319 17.86 -10.40 28.49
C GLU A 319 17.11 -11.61 29.04
N SER A 320 16.43 -11.50 30.15
CA SER A 320 15.71 -12.64 30.75
C SER A 320 14.45 -13.06 30.01
N ARG A 321 13.97 -12.24 29.09
CA ARG A 321 12.75 -12.48 28.28
C ARG A 321 13.03 -12.78 26.83
N LEU A 322 14.24 -12.54 26.35
CA LEU A 322 14.72 -12.94 25.02
C LEU A 322 14.98 -14.44 24.89
N THR A 323 14.99 -15.19 25.98
CA THR A 323 14.97 -16.67 25.94
C THR A 323 13.73 -17.22 25.24
N TRP A 324 12.75 -16.38 24.95
CA TRP A 324 11.60 -16.68 24.12
C TRP A 324 11.93 -16.69 22.63
N ALA A 325 12.90 -15.92 22.22
CA ALA A 325 13.25 -15.66 20.83
C ALA A 325 14.11 -16.75 20.19
N ASP A 326 14.84 -17.52 20.99
CA ASP A 326 15.73 -18.57 20.50
C ASP A 326 15.08 -19.97 20.49
N LYS A 327 13.81 -20.08 20.85
CA LYS A 327 13.07 -21.34 20.74
C LYS A 327 12.28 -21.35 19.45
N SER A 328 12.70 -22.17 18.49
CA SER A 328 11.84 -22.62 17.41
C SER A 328 10.67 -23.36 18.03
N TYR A 329 9.48 -22.81 17.95
CA TYR A 329 8.26 -23.52 18.31
C TYR A 329 7.89 -24.42 17.13
N THR A 330 8.16 -25.72 17.29
CA THR A 330 7.62 -26.77 16.44
C THR A 330 6.23 -27.16 16.91
#